data_2331fb7304701a223be3307fed7ec189
#
_entry.id   2331fb7304701a223be3307fed7ec189
#
_cell.length_a   1.000
_cell.length_b   1.000
_cell.length_c   1.000
_cell.angle_alpha   90.00
_cell.angle_beta   90.00
_cell.angle_gamma   90.00
#
_symmetry.space_group_name_H-M   'P 1'
#
loop_
_entity.id
_entity.type
_entity.pdbx_description
1 polymer ?
#
loop_
_entity_poly.entity_id
_entity_poly.type
_entity_poly.pdbx_seq_one_letter_code
_entity_poly.pdbx_strand_id
1 'polypeptide(L)'
;MIYRRCSCRDEHGKPYGNLPENASEQQIARACPTLLADPKHGKWGYYLSRGFAFDPKTKKMRRLQTRVANFTSKRAAQSAYAKAKTEHDAGQFRETNRTQFAQWCDEWLSTSGLSAGLVAAYRRYFENDVAPSALGRMRLSDIRRADVQRFVDSMLAAGRGVPTVKKAHRGISSALTAAVRGDLIPANPANGVVFPKERRAKFEPWSPAQAGRFLDHAAQHRLGVVLEVAMFTGLRPAELAGLRWIDVDLASRTLTVRWTRTIVDGKVEEKEPKTEESQASIDLEDRAVGALVAWQITQHGDRERLGDLWQNTGYVFTHEDGRPLRRDYVLKNVFRPVWAATNATIAAENVERVARGEQPQPPLSWIKMHGLRHMHASLMLASGADIALTSKRLRHSSVVITSDVYTHLIGDRARHAAEAVAALIPRADAQQVHNRSSQIA
;
A
#
# COMPACT_ATOMS: atom_id res chain seq x y z
N MET A 1 5.50 33.98 -33.02
CA MET A 1 5.68 35.42 -33.26
C MET A 1 6.15 36.07 -31.97
N ILE A 2 7.25 36.81 -32.04
CA ILE A 2 7.82 37.57 -30.92
C ILE A 2 7.24 38.96 -30.89
N TYR A 3 7.01 39.54 -29.74
CA TYR A 3 6.47 40.87 -29.54
C TYR A 3 7.03 41.55 -28.31
N ARG A 4 6.95 42.89 -28.24
CA ARG A 4 7.26 43.69 -27.06
C ARG A 4 6.00 44.36 -26.51
N ARG A 5 5.88 44.52 -25.20
CA ARG A 5 4.76 45.18 -24.53
C ARG A 5 5.21 45.96 -23.31
N CYS A 6 4.46 46.97 -22.95
CA CYS A 6 4.62 47.70 -21.69
C CYS A 6 3.29 47.76 -20.88
N SER A 7 3.34 48.34 -19.71
CA SER A 7 2.19 48.60 -18.84
C SER A 7 1.61 50.00 -19.00
N CYS A 8 2.15 50.81 -19.92
CA CYS A 8 1.68 52.16 -20.17
C CYS A 8 0.26 52.19 -20.72
N ARG A 9 -0.46 53.29 -20.44
CA ARG A 9 -1.81 53.54 -20.92
C ARG A 9 -1.85 54.86 -21.71
N ASP A 10 -2.81 54.96 -22.62
CA ASP A 10 -3.07 56.17 -23.37
C ASP A 10 -3.79 57.23 -22.50
N GLU A 11 -4.06 58.40 -23.08
CA GLU A 11 -4.77 59.53 -22.45
C GLU A 11 -6.18 59.20 -21.96
N HIS A 12 -6.77 58.10 -22.48
CA HIS A 12 -8.07 57.59 -22.07
C HIS A 12 -7.98 56.43 -21.09
N GLY A 13 -6.78 56.13 -20.54
CA GLY A 13 -6.55 55.04 -19.59
C GLY A 13 -6.55 53.65 -20.21
N LYS A 14 -6.58 53.51 -21.54
CA LYS A 14 -6.56 52.22 -22.25
C LYS A 14 -5.13 51.72 -22.43
N PRO A 15 -4.85 50.42 -22.23
CA PRO A 15 -3.50 49.87 -22.45
C PRO A 15 -3.13 49.91 -23.94
N TYR A 16 -1.90 50.27 -24.21
CA TYR A 16 -1.33 50.22 -25.58
C TYR A 16 -1.25 48.78 -26.11
N GLY A 17 -1.26 48.66 -27.44
CA GLY A 17 -1.13 47.39 -28.14
C GLY A 17 0.25 46.77 -27.98
N ASN A 18 0.35 45.46 -28.23
CA ASN A 18 1.66 44.80 -28.33
C ASN A 18 2.31 45.19 -29.66
N LEU A 19 3.64 45.33 -29.63
CA LEU A 19 4.47 45.63 -30.79
C LEU A 19 5.17 44.35 -31.26
N PRO A 20 4.68 43.65 -32.31
CA PRO A 20 5.35 42.51 -32.93
C PRO A 20 6.66 42.95 -33.61
N GLU A 21 7.58 42.00 -33.83
CA GLU A 21 8.80 42.27 -34.59
C GLU A 21 8.53 42.78 -36.01
N ASN A 22 7.53 42.22 -36.68
CA ASN A 22 7.09 42.61 -38.00
C ASN A 22 5.73 43.31 -37.89
N ALA A 23 5.71 44.44 -37.18
CA ALA A 23 4.48 45.18 -36.94
C ALA A 23 4.01 45.90 -38.23
N SER A 24 2.71 45.80 -38.51
CA SER A 24 2.08 46.63 -39.52
C SER A 24 1.97 48.09 -39.07
N GLU A 25 1.79 49.02 -40.01
CA GLU A 25 1.59 50.45 -39.70
C GLU A 25 0.47 50.67 -38.68
N GLN A 26 -0.63 49.93 -38.78
CA GLN A 26 -1.75 49.99 -37.84
C GLN A 26 -1.35 49.50 -36.44
N GLN A 27 -0.43 48.55 -36.33
CA GLN A 27 0.08 48.06 -35.06
C GLN A 27 1.09 49.02 -34.44
N ILE A 28 1.89 49.66 -35.24
CA ILE A 28 2.81 50.72 -34.82
C ILE A 28 2.03 51.91 -34.29
N ALA A 29 0.98 52.35 -34.97
CA ALA A 29 0.13 53.47 -34.55
C ALA A 29 -0.60 53.22 -33.23
N ARG A 30 -0.79 51.94 -32.81
CA ARG A 30 -1.41 51.56 -31.56
C ARG A 30 -0.41 51.20 -30.47
N ALA A 31 0.87 51.29 -30.73
CA ALA A 31 1.93 50.98 -29.78
C ALA A 31 2.24 52.18 -28.89
N CYS A 32 2.78 51.93 -27.71
CA CYS A 32 3.22 52.98 -26.82
C CYS A 32 4.37 53.79 -27.47
N PRO A 33 4.30 55.13 -27.51
CA PRO A 33 5.37 55.94 -28.07
C PRO A 33 6.74 55.72 -27.44
N THR A 34 6.80 55.54 -26.12
CA THR A 34 8.01 55.20 -25.38
C THR A 34 8.56 53.81 -25.78
N LEU A 35 7.68 52.85 -26.10
CA LEU A 35 8.07 51.53 -26.56
C LEU A 35 8.74 51.59 -27.97
N LEU A 36 8.31 52.54 -28.77
CA LEU A 36 8.91 52.78 -30.10
C LEU A 36 10.26 53.48 -29.98
N ALA A 37 10.38 54.50 -29.10
CA ALA A 37 11.57 55.33 -28.95
C ALA A 37 12.69 54.65 -28.14
N ASP A 38 12.37 53.85 -27.12
CA ASP A 38 13.35 53.21 -26.23
C ASP A 38 13.34 51.69 -26.37
N PRO A 39 14.45 51.11 -26.88
CA PRO A 39 14.60 49.63 -26.96
C PRO A 39 14.58 48.91 -25.65
N LYS A 40 14.84 49.58 -24.49
CA LYS A 40 14.83 48.99 -23.14
C LYS A 40 13.47 49.08 -22.48
N HIS A 41 12.55 49.89 -22.99
CA HIS A 41 11.21 50.03 -22.44
C HIS A 41 10.36 48.80 -22.71
N GLY A 42 9.70 48.29 -21.65
CA GLY A 42 8.77 47.18 -21.74
C GLY A 42 9.41 45.76 -21.55
N LYS A 43 8.63 44.76 -21.83
CA LYS A 43 9.02 43.36 -21.72
C LYS A 43 8.75 42.63 -23.05
N TRP A 44 9.54 41.59 -23.30
CA TRP A 44 9.38 40.74 -24.47
C TRP A 44 8.41 39.59 -24.18
N GLY A 45 7.74 39.08 -25.23
CA GLY A 45 6.87 37.94 -25.19
C GLY A 45 6.76 37.26 -26.54
N TYR A 46 6.04 36.12 -26.58
CA TYR A 46 5.73 35.45 -27.83
C TYR A 46 4.28 34.93 -27.87
N TYR A 47 3.79 34.77 -29.12
CA TYR A 47 2.58 34.03 -29.42
C TYR A 47 2.94 32.72 -30.11
N LEU A 48 2.44 31.60 -29.61
CA LEU A 48 2.49 30.31 -30.28
C LEU A 48 1.08 29.97 -30.78
N SER A 49 0.92 29.78 -32.10
CA SER A 49 -0.35 29.30 -32.66
C SER A 49 -0.49 27.81 -32.48
N ARG A 50 -1.66 27.37 -32.05
CA ARG A 50 -2.00 25.96 -31.83
C ARG A 50 -3.11 25.44 -32.75
N GLY A 51 -3.30 26.13 -33.88
CA GLY A 51 -4.37 25.81 -34.82
C GLY A 51 -5.66 26.59 -34.58
N PHE A 52 -6.78 26.03 -35.00
CA PHE A 52 -8.09 26.63 -34.87
C PHE A 52 -9.02 25.63 -34.15
N ALA A 53 -9.94 26.15 -33.33
CA ALA A 53 -11.02 25.37 -32.71
C ALA A 53 -12.35 26.06 -32.96
N PHE A 54 -13.42 25.26 -33.05
CA PHE A 54 -14.77 25.78 -33.15
C PHE A 54 -15.23 26.29 -31.76
N ASP A 55 -15.72 27.54 -31.73
CA ASP A 55 -16.30 28.12 -30.53
C ASP A 55 -17.83 27.92 -30.56
N PRO A 56 -18.39 27.06 -29.66
CA PRO A 56 -19.82 26.80 -29.67
C PRO A 56 -20.71 28.00 -29.36
N LYS A 57 -20.16 29.00 -28.64
CA LYS A 57 -20.91 30.22 -28.24
C LYS A 57 -21.01 31.20 -29.39
N THR A 58 -19.94 31.40 -30.14
CA THR A 58 -19.89 32.36 -31.26
C THR A 58 -20.17 31.71 -32.60
N LYS A 59 -20.27 30.37 -32.66
CA LYS A 59 -20.44 29.56 -33.90
C LYS A 59 -19.37 29.86 -34.98
N LYS A 60 -18.17 30.25 -34.58
CA LYS A 60 -17.06 30.61 -35.47
C LYS A 60 -15.80 29.81 -35.14
N MET A 61 -14.95 29.60 -36.15
CA MET A 61 -13.60 29.08 -35.93
C MET A 61 -12.75 30.15 -35.24
N ARG A 62 -12.21 29.82 -34.09
CA ARG A 62 -11.33 30.68 -33.30
C ARG A 62 -9.91 30.13 -33.32
N ARG A 63 -8.95 31.03 -33.59
CA ARG A 63 -7.52 30.69 -33.54
C ARG A 63 -7.11 30.46 -32.08
N LEU A 64 -6.58 29.28 -31.80
CA LEU A 64 -5.99 28.96 -30.49
C LEU A 64 -4.56 29.50 -30.44
N GLN A 65 -4.26 30.32 -29.44
CA GLN A 65 -2.93 30.90 -29.26
C GLN A 65 -2.52 30.84 -27.81
N THR A 66 -1.31 30.34 -27.53
CA THR A 66 -0.67 30.52 -26.23
C THR A 66 0.16 31.80 -26.25
N ARG A 67 -0.01 32.62 -25.21
CA ARG A 67 0.70 33.88 -25.04
C ARG A 67 1.57 33.81 -23.80
N VAL A 68 2.88 33.99 -23.96
CA VAL A 68 3.84 34.07 -22.85
C VAL A 68 4.56 35.42 -22.95
N ALA A 69 4.71 36.08 -21.80
CA ALA A 69 5.29 37.43 -21.74
C ALA A 69 6.25 37.54 -20.53
N ASN A 70 6.78 38.78 -20.32
CA ASN A 70 7.63 39.16 -19.20
C ASN A 70 9.09 38.71 -19.29
N PHE A 71 9.60 38.41 -20.50
CA PHE A 71 11.03 38.20 -20.70
C PHE A 71 11.76 39.54 -20.67
N THR A 72 12.93 39.56 -20.05
CA THR A 72 13.77 40.76 -19.92
C THR A 72 14.55 41.09 -21.21
N SER A 73 14.72 40.12 -22.11
CA SER A 73 15.41 40.32 -23.40
C SER A 73 14.71 39.60 -24.54
N LYS A 74 14.93 40.09 -25.76
CA LYS A 74 14.48 39.49 -27.01
C LYS A 74 15.01 38.07 -27.16
N ARG A 75 16.30 37.86 -26.88
CA ARG A 75 16.96 36.55 -26.97
C ARG A 75 16.31 35.50 -26.05
N ALA A 76 15.95 35.90 -24.83
CA ALA A 76 15.24 35.01 -23.88
C ALA A 76 13.84 34.63 -24.41
N ALA A 77 13.10 35.60 -24.98
CA ALA A 77 11.79 35.32 -25.57
C ALA A 77 11.90 34.42 -26.82
N GLN A 78 12.93 34.62 -27.66
CA GLN A 78 13.19 33.79 -28.84
C GLN A 78 13.57 32.36 -28.48
N SER A 79 14.46 32.18 -27.48
CA SER A 79 14.85 30.85 -26.99
C SER A 79 13.65 30.11 -26.42
N ALA A 80 12.82 30.77 -25.60
CA ALA A 80 11.60 30.19 -25.05
C ALA A 80 10.58 29.87 -26.16
N TYR A 81 10.43 30.69 -27.16
CA TYR A 81 9.57 30.44 -28.32
C TYR A 81 10.03 29.21 -29.11
N ALA A 82 11.35 29.14 -29.43
CA ALA A 82 11.92 28.01 -30.16
C ALA A 82 11.67 26.71 -29.45
N LYS A 83 11.91 26.67 -28.12
CA LYS A 83 11.63 25.51 -27.27
C LYS A 83 10.14 25.14 -27.29
N ALA A 84 9.25 26.10 -27.06
CA ALA A 84 7.82 25.89 -27.07
C ALA A 84 7.29 25.42 -28.43
N LYS A 85 7.89 25.92 -29.53
CA LYS A 85 7.55 25.48 -30.89
C LYS A 85 8.00 24.06 -31.15
N THR A 86 9.21 23.66 -30.75
CA THR A 86 9.70 22.29 -30.88
C THR A 86 8.83 21.32 -30.08
N GLU A 87 8.46 21.69 -28.86
CA GLU A 87 7.55 20.87 -28.01
C GLU A 87 6.14 20.76 -28.63
N HIS A 88 5.64 21.84 -29.27
CA HIS A 88 4.36 21.84 -29.97
C HIS A 88 4.39 20.96 -31.22
N ASP A 89 5.43 21.12 -32.05
CA ASP A 89 5.59 20.39 -33.31
C ASP A 89 5.83 18.88 -33.04
N ALA A 90 6.42 18.53 -31.88
CA ALA A 90 6.56 17.18 -31.40
C ALA A 90 5.29 16.65 -30.70
N GLY A 91 4.18 17.37 -30.65
CA GLY A 91 2.96 17.03 -29.93
C GLY A 91 3.10 17.05 -28.40
N GLN A 92 4.19 17.58 -27.89
CA GLN A 92 4.52 17.59 -26.44
C GLN A 92 4.19 18.95 -25.79
N PHE A 93 3.74 19.94 -26.56
CA PHE A 93 3.39 21.23 -26.00
C PHE A 93 2.12 21.18 -25.20
N ARG A 94 2.20 21.55 -23.90
CA ARG A 94 1.09 21.58 -22.98
C ARG A 94 0.88 22.98 -22.42
N GLU A 95 -0.37 23.36 -22.27
CA GLU A 95 -0.72 24.58 -21.55
C GLU A 95 -0.22 24.49 -20.12
N THR A 96 0.36 25.57 -19.58
CA THR A 96 0.86 25.58 -18.20
C THR A 96 -0.31 25.31 -17.25
N ASN A 97 -0.39 24.09 -16.73
CA ASN A 97 -1.42 23.74 -15.76
C ASN A 97 -1.17 24.51 -14.48
N ARG A 98 -2.13 25.36 -14.08
CA ARG A 98 -2.06 26.20 -12.88
C ARG A 98 -2.53 25.48 -11.62
N THR A 99 -3.11 24.28 -11.75
CA THR A 99 -3.60 23.49 -10.63
C THR A 99 -2.46 23.18 -9.67
N GLN A 100 -2.66 23.45 -8.39
CA GLN A 100 -1.72 23.05 -7.35
C GLN A 100 -1.76 21.53 -7.17
N PHE A 101 -0.63 20.95 -6.79
CA PHE A 101 -0.51 19.51 -6.67
C PHE A 101 -1.48 18.92 -5.60
N ALA A 102 -1.67 19.62 -4.48
CA ALA A 102 -2.64 19.18 -3.47
C ALA A 102 -4.06 19.13 -4.04
N GLN A 103 -4.47 20.15 -4.80
CA GLN A 103 -5.78 20.16 -5.47
C GLN A 103 -5.90 19.01 -6.48
N TRP A 104 -4.88 18.76 -7.28
CA TRP A 104 -4.85 17.62 -8.21
C TRP A 104 -5.00 16.28 -7.50
N CYS A 105 -4.32 16.10 -6.34
CA CYS A 105 -4.45 14.88 -5.55
C CYS A 105 -5.89 14.60 -5.14
N ASP A 106 -6.65 15.61 -4.70
CA ASP A 106 -8.05 15.48 -4.31
C ASP A 106 -8.96 15.19 -5.51
N GLU A 107 -8.78 15.90 -6.61
CA GLU A 107 -9.50 15.67 -7.87
C GLU A 107 -9.28 14.23 -8.39
N TRP A 108 -8.02 13.79 -8.39
CA TRP A 108 -7.66 12.44 -8.79
C TRP A 108 -8.25 11.37 -7.86
N LEU A 109 -8.19 11.55 -6.54
CA LEU A 109 -8.76 10.58 -5.60
C LEU A 109 -10.26 10.37 -5.80
N SER A 110 -10.99 11.44 -6.11
CA SER A 110 -12.45 11.39 -6.32
C SER A 110 -12.84 10.59 -7.56
N THR A 111 -11.94 10.45 -8.56
CA THR A 111 -12.19 9.82 -9.86
C THR A 111 -11.34 8.56 -10.11
N SER A 112 -10.48 8.17 -9.17
CA SER A 112 -9.41 7.20 -9.40
C SER A 112 -9.86 5.75 -9.58
N GLY A 113 -11.09 5.38 -9.25
CA GLY A 113 -11.56 3.98 -9.26
C GLY A 113 -10.82 3.05 -8.29
N LEU A 114 -10.02 3.60 -7.39
CA LEU A 114 -9.30 2.84 -6.35
C LEU A 114 -10.28 2.28 -5.31
N SER A 115 -9.87 1.23 -4.61
CA SER A 115 -10.67 0.72 -3.50
C SER A 115 -10.79 1.76 -2.39
N ALA A 116 -11.94 1.84 -1.71
CA ALA A 116 -12.19 2.83 -0.66
C ALA A 116 -11.10 2.84 0.42
N GLY A 117 -10.58 1.66 0.83
CA GLY A 117 -9.48 1.57 1.79
C GLY A 117 -8.17 2.21 1.29
N LEU A 118 -7.90 2.14 -0.02
CA LEU A 118 -6.71 2.77 -0.61
C LEU A 118 -6.93 4.27 -0.78
N VAL A 119 -8.14 4.70 -1.18
CA VAL A 119 -8.54 6.11 -1.23
C VAL A 119 -8.38 6.75 0.14
N ALA A 120 -8.93 6.14 1.20
CA ALA A 120 -8.82 6.61 2.58
C ALA A 120 -7.35 6.70 3.05
N ALA A 121 -6.53 5.70 2.69
CA ALA A 121 -5.12 5.71 3.03
C ALA A 121 -4.35 6.84 2.33
N TYR A 122 -4.58 7.05 1.01
CA TYR A 122 -3.93 8.12 0.26
C TYR A 122 -4.44 9.49 0.68
N ARG A 123 -5.75 9.66 0.90
CA ARG A 123 -6.34 10.90 1.41
C ARG A 123 -5.65 11.36 2.67
N ARG A 124 -5.44 10.46 3.63
CA ARG A 124 -4.75 10.78 4.89
C ARG A 124 -3.32 11.29 4.67
N TYR A 125 -2.57 10.71 3.71
CA TYR A 125 -1.23 11.20 3.37
C TYR A 125 -1.30 12.55 2.64
N PHE A 126 -2.29 12.73 1.78
CA PHE A 126 -2.41 13.98 1.01
C PHE A 126 -2.83 15.14 1.91
N GLU A 127 -3.79 14.94 2.79
CA GLU A 127 -4.24 15.96 3.73
C GLU A 127 -3.17 16.30 4.78
N ASN A 128 -2.57 15.29 5.40
CA ASN A 128 -1.68 15.51 6.55
C ASN A 128 -0.22 15.78 6.16
N ASP A 129 0.24 15.29 5.04
CA ASP A 129 1.65 15.35 4.68
C ASP A 129 1.89 16.17 3.40
N VAL A 130 1.09 16.00 2.34
CA VAL A 130 1.30 16.67 1.04
C VAL A 130 0.76 18.10 1.05
N ALA A 131 -0.51 18.32 1.40
CA ALA A 131 -1.16 19.62 1.30
C ALA A 131 -0.44 20.72 2.11
N PRO A 132 0.03 20.49 3.35
CA PRO A 132 0.76 21.50 4.10
C PRO A 132 2.21 21.71 3.63
N SER A 133 2.74 20.82 2.76
CA SER A 133 4.12 20.85 2.30
C SER A 133 4.36 21.87 1.18
N ALA A 134 5.64 22.18 0.93
CA ALA A 134 6.03 22.96 -0.24
C ALA A 134 5.61 22.28 -1.56
N LEU A 135 5.70 20.93 -1.61
CA LEU A 135 5.29 20.14 -2.77
C LEU A 135 3.81 20.32 -3.11
N GLY A 136 2.92 20.26 -2.10
CA GLY A 136 1.47 20.41 -2.30
C GLY A 136 1.07 21.78 -2.87
N ARG A 137 1.82 22.83 -2.53
CA ARG A 137 1.59 24.20 -3.01
C ARG A 137 2.17 24.48 -4.40
N MET A 138 3.03 23.59 -4.92
CA MET A 138 3.60 23.76 -6.26
C MET A 138 2.54 23.53 -7.34
N ARG A 139 2.69 24.21 -8.47
CA ARG A 139 1.91 23.90 -9.67
C ARG A 139 2.32 22.55 -10.21
N LEU A 140 1.36 21.76 -10.65
CA LEU A 140 1.59 20.40 -11.17
C LEU A 140 2.66 20.39 -12.30
N SER A 141 2.66 21.39 -13.18
CA SER A 141 3.63 21.55 -14.28
C SER A 141 5.06 21.86 -13.83
N ASP A 142 5.24 22.36 -12.62
CA ASP A 142 6.52 22.88 -12.13
C ASP A 142 7.28 21.85 -11.28
N ILE A 143 6.61 20.77 -10.89
CA ILE A 143 7.19 19.73 -10.04
C ILE A 143 8.31 19.01 -10.77
N ARG A 144 9.46 18.89 -10.12
CA ARG A 144 10.63 18.14 -10.57
C ARG A 144 10.91 16.98 -9.59
N ARG A 145 11.71 16.01 -10.04
CA ARG A 145 12.15 14.90 -9.17
C ARG A 145 12.79 15.38 -7.86
N ALA A 146 13.58 16.45 -7.93
CA ALA A 146 14.22 17.02 -6.74
C ALA A 146 13.21 17.53 -5.70
N ASP A 147 12.01 17.97 -6.12
CA ASP A 147 10.97 18.44 -5.20
C ASP A 147 10.31 17.28 -4.50
N VAL A 148 10.05 16.18 -5.22
CA VAL A 148 9.52 14.94 -4.65
C VAL A 148 10.56 14.31 -3.71
N GLN A 149 11.86 14.34 -4.09
CA GLN A 149 12.94 13.87 -3.19
C GLN A 149 12.98 14.68 -1.90
N ARG A 150 12.97 16.01 -1.98
CA ARG A 150 12.94 16.88 -0.79
C ARG A 150 11.74 16.62 0.11
N PHE A 151 10.57 16.34 -0.48
CA PHE A 151 9.41 15.95 0.30
C PHE A 151 9.64 14.63 1.05
N VAL A 152 10.17 13.61 0.38
CA VAL A 152 10.52 12.32 0.99
C VAL A 152 11.53 12.52 2.14
N ASP A 153 12.59 13.31 1.90
CA ASP A 153 13.62 13.59 2.88
C ASP A 153 13.04 14.35 4.09
N SER A 154 12.13 15.30 3.86
CA SER A 154 11.46 16.03 4.94
C SER A 154 10.57 15.13 5.81
N MET A 155 9.85 14.16 5.23
CA MET A 155 9.08 13.18 5.99
C MET A 155 9.98 12.28 6.86
N LEU A 156 11.13 11.86 6.31
CA LEU A 156 12.11 11.06 7.06
C LEU A 156 12.73 11.87 8.19
N ALA A 157 13.10 13.12 7.95
CA ALA A 157 13.63 14.05 8.97
C ALA A 157 12.61 14.34 10.09
N ALA A 158 11.30 14.33 9.77
CA ALA A 158 10.22 14.41 10.75
C ALA A 158 9.98 13.09 11.53
N GLY A 159 10.86 12.08 11.40
CA GLY A 159 10.77 10.82 12.12
C GLY A 159 9.78 9.80 11.53
N ARG A 160 9.23 10.04 10.34
CA ARG A 160 8.36 9.06 9.68
C ARG A 160 9.18 7.84 9.23
N GLY A 161 8.73 6.65 9.58
CA GLY A 161 9.41 5.41 9.14
C GLY A 161 9.41 5.22 7.62
N VAL A 162 10.50 4.67 7.08
CA VAL A 162 10.68 4.42 5.63
C VAL A 162 9.48 3.72 4.97
N PRO A 163 8.82 2.69 5.58
CA PRO A 163 7.64 2.06 4.99
C PRO A 163 6.46 3.02 4.84
N THR A 164 6.28 3.94 5.78
CA THR A 164 5.22 4.96 5.74
C THR A 164 5.48 5.95 4.62
N VAL A 165 6.72 6.45 4.52
CA VAL A 165 7.14 7.39 3.46
C VAL A 165 7.02 6.75 2.07
N LYS A 166 7.39 5.48 1.92
CA LYS A 166 7.19 4.72 0.66
C LYS A 166 5.70 4.59 0.30
N LYS A 167 4.79 4.46 1.27
CA LYS A 167 3.35 4.43 0.99
C LYS A 167 2.83 5.80 0.53
N ALA A 168 3.24 6.88 1.19
CA ALA A 168 2.91 8.24 0.76
C ALA A 168 3.44 8.51 -0.66
N HIS A 169 4.69 8.15 -0.94
CA HIS A 169 5.29 8.28 -2.26
C HIS A 169 4.54 7.48 -3.34
N ARG A 170 4.05 6.27 -3.04
CA ARG A 170 3.20 5.51 -3.99
C ARG A 170 1.94 6.28 -4.35
N GLY A 171 1.27 6.91 -3.38
CA GLY A 171 0.11 7.76 -3.64
C GLY A 171 0.47 8.94 -4.55
N ILE A 172 1.55 9.65 -4.23
CA ILE A 172 2.09 10.75 -5.05
C ILE A 172 2.41 10.28 -6.47
N SER A 173 3.13 9.18 -6.61
CA SER A 173 3.50 8.61 -7.91
C SER A 173 2.28 8.18 -8.73
N SER A 174 1.26 7.62 -8.08
CA SER A 174 0.00 7.23 -8.73
C SER A 174 -0.77 8.46 -9.24
N ALA A 175 -0.88 9.52 -8.44
CA ALA A 175 -1.52 10.78 -8.83
C ALA A 175 -0.77 11.46 -10.00
N LEU A 176 0.57 11.47 -9.96
CA LEU A 176 1.40 12.02 -11.02
C LEU A 176 1.36 11.16 -12.29
N THR A 177 1.25 9.84 -12.17
CA THR A 177 1.03 8.95 -13.33
C THR A 177 -0.33 9.24 -14.00
N ALA A 178 -1.37 9.47 -13.20
CA ALA A 178 -2.66 9.88 -13.72
C ALA A 178 -2.59 11.25 -14.42
N ALA A 179 -1.81 12.18 -13.89
CA ALA A 179 -1.56 13.48 -14.55
C ALA A 179 -0.83 13.33 -15.90
N VAL A 180 0.09 12.36 -16.01
CA VAL A 180 0.73 12.02 -17.31
C VAL A 180 -0.29 11.45 -18.29
N ARG A 181 -1.12 10.51 -17.84
CA ARG A 181 -2.18 9.91 -18.67
C ARG A 181 -3.24 10.92 -19.14
N GLY A 182 -3.50 11.92 -18.28
CA GLY A 182 -4.41 13.03 -18.60
C GLY A 182 -3.75 14.17 -19.36
N ASP A 183 -2.53 13.98 -19.87
CA ASP A 183 -1.77 14.99 -20.61
C ASP A 183 -1.51 16.30 -19.86
N LEU A 184 -1.53 16.30 -18.52
CA LEU A 184 -1.28 17.47 -17.69
C LEU A 184 0.23 17.75 -17.50
N ILE A 185 1.05 16.69 -17.46
CA ILE A 185 2.51 16.76 -17.36
C ILE A 185 3.18 15.75 -18.31
N PRO A 186 4.40 16.01 -18.80
CA PRO A 186 5.05 15.16 -19.79
C PRO A 186 5.60 13.83 -19.25
N ALA A 187 5.97 13.79 -17.98
CA ALA A 187 6.57 12.63 -17.36
C ALA A 187 6.28 12.66 -15.84
N ASN A 188 6.34 11.49 -15.20
CA ASN A 188 6.13 11.39 -13.76
C ASN A 188 7.41 11.77 -12.99
N PRO A 189 7.43 12.91 -12.28
CA PRO A 189 8.61 13.34 -11.53
C PRO A 189 8.87 12.53 -10.24
N ALA A 190 7.95 11.65 -9.83
CA ALA A 190 8.19 10.74 -8.72
C ALA A 190 9.08 9.53 -9.08
N ASN A 191 9.33 9.32 -10.39
CA ASN A 191 10.22 8.26 -10.82
C ASN A 191 11.67 8.55 -10.44
N GLY A 192 12.40 7.51 -9.99
CA GLY A 192 13.81 7.62 -9.62
C GLY A 192 14.08 8.34 -8.28
N VAL A 193 13.07 8.50 -7.44
CA VAL A 193 13.24 8.94 -6.04
C VAL A 193 13.93 7.86 -5.23
N VAL A 194 14.92 8.26 -4.43
CA VAL A 194 15.78 7.35 -3.65
C VAL A 194 15.28 7.26 -2.21
N PHE A 195 15.35 6.06 -1.64
CA PHE A 195 15.00 5.79 -0.25
C PHE A 195 16.18 5.16 0.48
N PRO A 196 16.32 5.40 1.78
CA PRO A 196 17.29 4.68 2.59
C PRO A 196 17.07 3.16 2.51
N LYS A 197 18.16 2.40 2.56
CA LYS A 197 18.09 0.95 2.68
C LYS A 197 17.47 0.60 4.04
N GLU A 198 16.40 -0.15 4.02
CA GLU A 198 15.74 -0.65 5.22
C GLU A 198 16.13 -2.10 5.47
N ARG A 199 16.65 -2.38 6.66
CA ARG A 199 16.75 -3.76 7.14
C ARG A 199 15.38 -4.16 7.68
N ARG A 200 14.63 -4.93 6.91
CA ARG A 200 13.41 -5.54 7.42
C ARG A 200 13.80 -6.58 8.47
N ALA A 201 13.26 -6.45 9.68
CA ALA A 201 13.36 -7.52 10.66
C ALA A 201 12.73 -8.79 10.05
N LYS A 202 13.46 -9.89 10.07
CA LYS A 202 12.92 -11.18 9.66
C LYS A 202 11.84 -11.58 10.64
N PHE A 203 10.80 -12.22 10.14
CA PHE A 203 9.80 -12.82 11.01
C PHE A 203 10.43 -14.02 11.72
N GLU A 204 10.44 -13.97 13.04
CA GLU A 204 10.90 -15.08 13.88
C GLU A 204 9.66 -15.79 14.42
N PRO A 205 9.35 -16.99 13.93
CA PRO A 205 8.23 -17.78 14.44
C PRO A 205 8.50 -18.24 15.87
N TRP A 206 7.45 -18.33 16.67
CA TRP A 206 7.51 -19.01 17.95
C TRP A 206 7.81 -20.49 17.74
N SER A 207 8.45 -21.12 18.70
CA SER A 207 8.59 -22.58 18.70
C SER A 207 7.20 -23.25 18.84
N PRO A 208 7.05 -24.52 18.42
CA PRO A 208 5.79 -25.26 18.63
C PRO A 208 5.32 -25.24 20.09
N ALA A 209 6.25 -25.38 21.06
CA ALA A 209 5.95 -25.30 22.47
C ALA A 209 5.44 -23.92 22.90
N GLN A 210 6.06 -22.85 22.41
CA GLN A 210 5.60 -21.48 22.66
C GLN A 210 4.21 -21.22 22.06
N ALA A 211 3.96 -21.71 20.83
CA ALA A 211 2.64 -21.60 20.22
C ALA A 211 1.57 -22.36 20.99
N GLY A 212 1.89 -23.57 21.50
CA GLY A 212 1.00 -24.34 22.38
C GLY A 212 0.63 -23.55 23.64
N ARG A 213 1.61 -23.04 24.35
CA ARG A 213 1.38 -22.22 25.57
C ARG A 213 0.52 -20.98 25.29
N PHE A 214 0.73 -20.33 24.15
CA PHE A 214 -0.12 -19.20 23.75
C PHE A 214 -1.59 -19.66 23.57
N LEU A 215 -1.82 -20.82 22.94
CA LEU A 215 -3.17 -21.36 22.75
C LEU A 215 -3.80 -21.83 24.05
N ASP A 216 -3.02 -22.38 25.00
CA ASP A 216 -3.50 -22.75 26.34
C ASP A 216 -4.04 -21.53 27.11
N HIS A 217 -3.35 -20.38 27.01
CA HIS A 217 -3.85 -19.12 27.54
C HIS A 217 -5.04 -18.57 26.73
N ALA A 218 -5.04 -18.76 25.41
CA ALA A 218 -6.17 -18.38 24.57
C ALA A 218 -7.45 -19.13 24.96
N ALA A 219 -7.36 -20.41 25.29
CA ALA A 219 -8.49 -21.24 25.71
C ALA A 219 -9.18 -20.71 26.99
N GLN A 220 -8.48 -19.95 27.83
CA GLN A 220 -9.05 -19.32 29.03
C GLN A 220 -9.84 -18.03 28.69
N HIS A 221 -9.72 -17.50 27.49
CA HIS A 221 -10.42 -16.30 27.05
C HIS A 221 -11.65 -16.67 26.23
N ARG A 222 -12.83 -16.12 26.54
CA ARG A 222 -14.08 -16.42 25.81
C ARG A 222 -13.91 -16.40 24.28
N LEU A 223 -13.19 -15.42 23.75
CA LEU A 223 -12.94 -15.26 22.32
C LEU A 223 -11.61 -15.88 21.85
N GLY A 224 -10.97 -16.70 22.68
CA GLY A 224 -9.69 -17.32 22.34
C GLY A 224 -9.77 -18.24 21.12
N VAL A 225 -10.93 -18.82 20.87
CA VAL A 225 -11.24 -19.61 19.67
C VAL A 225 -10.85 -18.90 18.36
N VAL A 226 -10.95 -17.57 18.30
CA VAL A 226 -10.53 -16.79 17.12
C VAL A 226 -9.03 -16.94 16.86
N LEU A 227 -8.22 -17.00 17.92
CA LEU A 227 -6.77 -17.17 17.83
C LEU A 227 -6.39 -18.60 17.46
N GLU A 228 -7.12 -19.57 18.00
CA GLU A 228 -6.95 -20.99 17.69
C GLU A 228 -7.26 -21.26 16.21
N VAL A 229 -8.42 -20.84 15.73
CA VAL A 229 -8.80 -20.98 14.32
C VAL A 229 -7.80 -20.21 13.41
N ALA A 230 -7.35 -19.02 13.83
CA ALA A 230 -6.33 -18.26 13.08
C ALA A 230 -5.01 -19.04 12.95
N MET A 231 -4.58 -19.68 14.04
CA MET A 231 -3.34 -20.46 14.10
C MET A 231 -3.42 -21.71 13.21
N PHE A 232 -4.52 -22.44 13.24
CA PHE A 232 -4.67 -23.72 12.54
C PHE A 232 -5.11 -23.59 11.08
N THR A 233 -5.77 -22.49 10.68
CA THR A 233 -6.23 -22.30 9.31
C THR A 233 -5.37 -21.34 8.49
N GLY A 234 -4.58 -20.49 9.15
CA GLY A 234 -3.82 -19.45 8.50
C GLY A 234 -4.68 -18.35 7.84
N LEU A 235 -5.95 -18.20 8.22
CA LEU A 235 -6.85 -17.17 7.72
C LEU A 235 -6.27 -15.76 7.97
N ARG A 236 -6.52 -14.86 7.01
CA ARG A 236 -6.20 -13.43 7.23
C ARG A 236 -7.14 -12.83 8.28
N PRO A 237 -6.71 -11.85 9.08
CA PRO A 237 -7.58 -11.24 10.09
C PRO A 237 -8.89 -10.65 9.55
N ALA A 238 -8.91 -10.21 8.29
CA ALA A 238 -10.13 -9.73 7.63
C ALA A 238 -11.06 -10.87 7.19
N GLU A 239 -10.51 -12.04 6.85
CA GLU A 239 -11.25 -13.26 6.52
C GLU A 239 -11.89 -13.84 7.78
N LEU A 240 -11.15 -13.90 8.89
CA LEU A 240 -11.70 -14.30 10.20
C LEU A 240 -12.88 -13.41 10.61
N ALA A 241 -12.74 -12.09 10.47
CA ALA A 241 -13.80 -11.14 10.79
C ALA A 241 -15.02 -11.23 9.85
N GLY A 242 -14.83 -11.76 8.63
CA GLY A 242 -15.88 -11.94 7.62
C GLY A 242 -16.46 -13.36 7.57
N LEU A 243 -15.96 -14.31 8.36
CA LEU A 243 -16.36 -15.70 8.33
C LEU A 243 -17.79 -15.88 8.83
N ARG A 244 -18.62 -16.62 8.06
CA ARG A 244 -20.00 -16.92 8.38
C ARG A 244 -20.21 -18.44 8.57
N TRP A 245 -21.19 -18.83 9.36
CA TRP A 245 -21.49 -20.25 9.59
C TRP A 245 -21.89 -20.99 8.31
N ILE A 246 -22.52 -20.30 7.35
CA ILE A 246 -22.87 -20.88 6.04
C ILE A 246 -21.62 -21.26 5.22
N ASP A 247 -20.46 -20.73 5.57
CA ASP A 247 -19.19 -20.99 4.91
C ASP A 247 -18.36 -22.08 5.62
N VAL A 248 -18.88 -22.65 6.72
CA VAL A 248 -18.23 -23.69 7.53
C VAL A 248 -19.04 -24.97 7.48
N ASP A 249 -18.47 -26.00 6.89
CA ASP A 249 -19.02 -27.35 6.90
C ASP A 249 -18.21 -28.21 7.88
N LEU A 250 -18.78 -28.37 9.08
CA LEU A 250 -18.15 -29.16 10.15
C LEU A 250 -18.18 -30.66 9.87
N ALA A 251 -19.19 -31.14 9.10
CA ALA A 251 -19.30 -32.55 8.75
C ALA A 251 -18.25 -32.97 7.70
N SER A 252 -18.10 -32.16 6.65
CA SER A 252 -17.07 -32.34 5.62
C SER A 252 -15.70 -31.79 6.05
N ARG A 253 -15.62 -31.18 7.24
CA ARG A 253 -14.40 -30.56 7.79
C ARG A 253 -13.78 -29.56 6.82
N THR A 254 -14.59 -28.69 6.23
CA THR A 254 -14.13 -27.66 5.30
C THR A 254 -14.63 -26.28 5.68
N LEU A 255 -13.87 -25.29 5.26
CA LEU A 255 -14.17 -23.88 5.43
C LEU A 255 -13.88 -23.15 4.13
N THR A 256 -14.86 -22.40 3.62
CA THR A 256 -14.72 -21.61 2.41
C THR A 256 -14.60 -20.12 2.72
N VAL A 257 -13.58 -19.46 2.19
CA VAL A 257 -13.41 -18.01 2.39
C VAL A 257 -14.14 -17.26 1.30
N ARG A 258 -15.34 -16.75 1.62
CA ARG A 258 -16.17 -15.97 0.67
C ARG A 258 -16.18 -14.48 0.95
N TRP A 259 -15.82 -14.06 2.15
CA TRP A 259 -15.94 -12.66 2.56
C TRP A 259 -14.72 -12.19 3.33
N THR A 260 -14.39 -10.94 3.13
CA THR A 260 -13.45 -10.19 3.98
C THR A 260 -14.17 -9.00 4.58
N ARG A 261 -14.00 -8.78 5.89
CA ARG A 261 -14.62 -7.69 6.63
C ARG A 261 -13.56 -6.78 7.20
N THR A 262 -13.59 -5.52 6.76
CA THR A 262 -12.62 -4.49 7.16
C THR A 262 -13.34 -3.22 7.61
N ILE A 263 -12.59 -2.29 8.18
CA ILE A 263 -13.11 -0.98 8.55
C ILE A 263 -12.32 0.06 7.77
N VAL A 264 -13.05 0.92 7.08
CA VAL A 264 -12.51 2.05 6.34
C VAL A 264 -13.26 3.30 6.80
N ASP A 265 -12.51 4.29 7.31
CA ASP A 265 -13.07 5.55 7.83
C ASP A 265 -14.24 5.34 8.81
N GLY A 266 -14.07 4.38 9.73
CA GLY A 266 -15.07 4.04 10.75
C GLY A 266 -16.24 3.19 10.26
N LYS A 267 -16.40 3.00 8.93
CA LYS A 267 -17.46 2.19 8.32
C LYS A 267 -16.98 0.77 8.04
N VAL A 268 -17.87 -0.17 8.22
CA VAL A 268 -17.61 -1.57 7.87
C VAL A 268 -17.71 -1.73 6.35
N GLU A 269 -16.68 -2.30 5.76
CA GLU A 269 -16.68 -2.75 4.38
C GLU A 269 -16.56 -4.27 4.32
N GLU A 270 -17.49 -4.90 3.65
CA GLU A 270 -17.46 -6.31 3.29
C GLU A 270 -17.19 -6.45 1.80
N LYS A 271 -16.27 -7.30 1.47
CA LYS A 271 -15.87 -7.54 0.08
C LYS A 271 -15.64 -9.01 -0.16
N GLU A 272 -16.01 -9.45 -1.33
CA GLU A 272 -15.51 -10.72 -1.83
C GLU A 272 -14.00 -10.68 -2.00
N PRO A 273 -13.29 -11.80 -1.81
CA PRO A 273 -11.87 -11.88 -2.12
C PRO A 273 -11.62 -11.49 -3.58
N LYS A 274 -10.52 -10.77 -3.81
CA LYS A 274 -10.22 -10.16 -5.12
C LYS A 274 -9.90 -11.15 -6.24
N THR A 275 -9.62 -12.42 -5.93
CA THR A 275 -9.25 -13.47 -6.91
C THR A 275 -9.97 -14.76 -6.56
N GLU A 276 -10.24 -15.58 -7.57
CA GLU A 276 -10.83 -16.92 -7.41
C GLU A 276 -9.97 -17.81 -6.50
N GLU A 277 -8.65 -17.71 -6.58
CA GLU A 277 -7.72 -18.44 -5.70
C GLU A 277 -7.91 -18.06 -4.22
N SER A 278 -8.43 -16.86 -3.94
CA SER A 278 -8.74 -16.40 -2.58
C SER A 278 -10.06 -16.94 -2.04
N GLN A 279 -10.93 -17.51 -2.89
CA GLN A 279 -12.21 -18.14 -2.51
C GLN A 279 -12.06 -19.65 -2.22
N ALA A 280 -10.85 -20.19 -2.18
CA ALA A 280 -10.62 -21.61 -2.00
C ALA A 280 -11.12 -22.13 -0.64
N SER A 281 -11.62 -23.35 -0.66
CA SER A 281 -11.89 -24.14 0.56
C SER A 281 -10.58 -24.53 1.25
N ILE A 282 -10.65 -24.61 2.56
CA ILE A 282 -9.58 -25.04 3.44
C ILE A 282 -10.08 -26.24 4.26
N ASP A 283 -9.31 -27.33 4.23
CA ASP A 283 -9.60 -28.47 5.12
C ASP A 283 -9.35 -28.08 6.58
N LEU A 284 -10.23 -28.48 7.46
CA LEU A 284 -10.11 -28.28 8.90
C LEU A 284 -9.59 -29.57 9.55
N GLU A 285 -8.57 -29.42 10.38
CA GLU A 285 -8.10 -30.51 11.24
C GLU A 285 -8.95 -30.59 12.52
N ASP A 286 -8.84 -31.70 13.26
CA ASP A 286 -9.72 -32.03 14.38
C ASP A 286 -9.78 -30.97 15.49
N ARG A 287 -8.68 -30.27 15.76
CA ARG A 287 -8.63 -29.21 16.78
C ARG A 287 -9.43 -27.98 16.34
N ALA A 288 -9.28 -27.55 15.09
CA ALA A 288 -10.06 -26.42 14.56
C ALA A 288 -11.57 -26.76 14.52
N VAL A 289 -11.92 -27.99 14.14
CA VAL A 289 -13.31 -28.46 14.18
C VAL A 289 -13.81 -28.44 15.62
N GLY A 290 -13.08 -29.02 16.56
CA GLY A 290 -13.45 -29.03 17.99
C GLY A 290 -13.63 -27.64 18.57
N ALA A 291 -12.73 -26.71 18.24
CA ALA A 291 -12.80 -25.30 18.66
C ALA A 291 -14.05 -24.60 18.09
N LEU A 292 -14.38 -24.85 16.82
CA LEU A 292 -15.57 -24.27 16.16
C LEU A 292 -16.86 -24.86 16.74
N VAL A 293 -16.92 -26.16 17.03
CA VAL A 293 -18.07 -26.81 17.68
C VAL A 293 -18.28 -26.23 19.08
N ALA A 294 -17.24 -26.15 19.92
CA ALA A 294 -17.33 -25.57 21.26
C ALA A 294 -17.79 -24.08 21.18
N TRP A 295 -17.34 -23.36 20.18
CA TRP A 295 -17.77 -21.99 19.97
C TRP A 295 -19.24 -21.88 19.53
N GLN A 296 -19.71 -22.80 18.69
CA GLN A 296 -21.12 -22.85 18.30
C GLN A 296 -22.03 -23.08 19.52
N ILE A 297 -21.63 -23.95 20.41
CA ILE A 297 -22.34 -24.20 21.69
C ILE A 297 -22.35 -22.91 22.54
N THR A 298 -21.21 -22.22 22.65
CA THR A 298 -21.11 -20.94 23.36
C THR A 298 -22.04 -19.89 22.79
N GLN A 299 -22.07 -19.72 21.48
CA GLN A 299 -22.98 -18.77 20.81
C GLN A 299 -24.46 -19.15 20.99
N HIS A 300 -24.77 -20.45 21.00
CA HIS A 300 -26.14 -20.92 21.25
C HIS A 300 -26.59 -20.53 22.65
N GLY A 301 -25.76 -20.76 23.65
CA GLY A 301 -26.05 -20.34 25.03
C GLY A 301 -26.20 -18.82 25.19
N ASP A 302 -25.38 -18.03 24.49
CA ASP A 302 -25.54 -16.56 24.47
C ASP A 302 -26.90 -16.16 23.86
N ARG A 303 -27.29 -16.81 22.76
CA ARG A 303 -28.57 -16.58 22.09
C ARG A 303 -29.76 -16.92 22.98
N GLU A 304 -29.71 -18.06 23.66
CA GLU A 304 -30.76 -18.44 24.60
C GLU A 304 -30.87 -17.47 25.77
N ARG A 305 -29.73 -17.05 26.33
CA ARG A 305 -29.66 -16.10 27.43
C ARG A 305 -30.19 -14.71 27.10
N LEU A 306 -29.94 -14.23 25.88
CA LEU A 306 -30.30 -12.89 25.45
C LEU A 306 -31.65 -12.81 24.71
N GLY A 307 -32.19 -13.93 24.22
CA GLY A 307 -33.47 -13.95 23.51
C GLY A 307 -33.53 -12.93 22.38
N ASP A 308 -34.55 -12.06 22.41
CA ASP A 308 -34.79 -11.04 21.41
C ASP A 308 -33.69 -9.96 21.29
N LEU A 309 -32.82 -9.86 22.30
CA LEU A 309 -31.68 -8.95 22.25
C LEU A 309 -30.53 -9.48 21.41
N TRP A 310 -30.55 -10.77 21.06
CA TRP A 310 -29.55 -11.40 20.21
C TRP A 310 -29.71 -10.96 18.75
N GLN A 311 -28.63 -10.47 18.15
CA GLN A 311 -28.59 -10.13 16.74
C GLN A 311 -28.13 -11.34 15.91
N ASN A 312 -29.05 -11.96 15.16
CA ASN A 312 -28.74 -13.12 14.31
C ASN A 312 -28.05 -12.64 13.00
N THR A 313 -26.76 -12.42 13.07
CA THR A 313 -25.96 -11.91 11.96
C THR A 313 -25.33 -12.99 11.08
N GLY A 314 -25.38 -14.25 11.52
CA GLY A 314 -24.80 -15.41 10.81
C GLY A 314 -23.25 -15.49 10.85
N TYR A 315 -22.57 -14.58 11.51
CA TYR A 315 -21.10 -14.62 11.63
C TYR A 315 -20.66 -15.68 12.64
N VAL A 316 -19.49 -16.31 12.34
CA VAL A 316 -18.87 -17.26 13.26
C VAL A 316 -18.38 -16.53 14.51
N PHE A 317 -17.65 -15.43 14.39
CA PHE A 317 -17.06 -14.74 15.53
C PHE A 317 -17.84 -13.47 15.90
N THR A 318 -18.50 -13.51 17.06
CA THR A 318 -19.39 -12.44 17.51
C THR A 318 -19.11 -12.04 18.97
N HIS A 319 -19.56 -10.85 19.33
CA HIS A 319 -19.79 -10.47 20.72
C HIS A 319 -20.92 -11.32 21.33
N GLU A 320 -21.14 -11.19 22.64
CA GLU A 320 -22.19 -11.93 23.35
C GLU A 320 -23.60 -11.61 22.82
N ASP A 321 -23.80 -10.43 22.24
CA ASP A 321 -25.08 -9.99 21.66
C ASP A 321 -25.25 -10.33 20.17
N GLY A 322 -24.37 -11.15 19.61
CA GLY A 322 -24.42 -11.58 18.20
C GLY A 322 -23.82 -10.58 17.20
N ARG A 323 -23.42 -9.38 17.62
CA ARG A 323 -22.72 -8.44 16.72
C ARG A 323 -21.37 -8.99 16.30
N PRO A 324 -21.01 -8.89 14.99
CA PRO A 324 -19.77 -9.46 14.49
C PRO A 324 -18.54 -8.72 15.02
N LEU A 325 -17.50 -9.46 15.34
CA LEU A 325 -16.25 -8.92 15.85
C LEU A 325 -15.55 -8.05 14.82
N ARG A 326 -14.89 -7.00 15.30
CA ARG A 326 -13.99 -6.15 14.52
C ARG A 326 -12.56 -6.64 14.70
N ARG A 327 -11.77 -6.61 13.62
CA ARG A 327 -10.35 -7.00 13.64
C ARG A 327 -9.54 -6.26 14.73
N ASP A 328 -9.77 -4.96 14.88
CA ASP A 328 -9.08 -4.13 15.86
C ASP A 328 -9.50 -4.49 17.31
N TYR A 329 -10.76 -4.89 17.50
CA TYR A 329 -11.24 -5.40 18.78
C TYR A 329 -10.52 -6.71 19.16
N VAL A 330 -10.43 -7.67 18.23
CA VAL A 330 -9.71 -8.94 18.47
C VAL A 330 -8.25 -8.69 18.83
N LEU A 331 -7.57 -7.79 18.10
CA LEU A 331 -6.18 -7.45 18.40
C LEU A 331 -6.02 -6.86 19.80
N LYS A 332 -6.90 -5.92 20.19
CA LYS A 332 -6.77 -5.16 21.43
C LYS A 332 -7.24 -5.95 22.65
N ASN A 333 -8.37 -6.64 22.52
CA ASN A 333 -9.09 -7.22 23.65
C ASN A 333 -8.94 -8.74 23.77
N VAL A 334 -8.36 -9.41 22.75
CA VAL A 334 -8.11 -10.85 22.80
C VAL A 334 -6.63 -11.17 22.66
N PHE A 335 -6.04 -10.82 21.51
CA PHE A 335 -4.65 -11.18 21.19
C PHE A 335 -3.64 -10.59 22.19
N ARG A 336 -3.70 -9.28 22.45
CA ARG A 336 -2.76 -8.62 23.37
C ARG A 336 -2.87 -9.12 24.81
N PRO A 337 -4.07 -9.25 25.41
CA PRO A 337 -4.21 -9.82 26.74
C PRO A 337 -3.69 -11.25 26.83
N VAL A 338 -4.01 -12.12 25.87
CA VAL A 338 -3.52 -13.50 25.84
C VAL A 338 -1.99 -13.56 25.73
N TRP A 339 -1.40 -12.77 24.83
CA TRP A 339 0.05 -12.68 24.71
C TRP A 339 0.71 -12.18 26.00
N ALA A 340 0.14 -11.16 26.64
CA ALA A 340 0.65 -10.64 27.91
C ALA A 340 0.55 -11.66 29.05
N ALA A 341 -0.59 -12.36 29.16
CA ALA A 341 -0.79 -13.41 30.16
C ALA A 341 0.20 -14.57 29.97
N THR A 342 0.41 -15.01 28.72
CA THR A 342 1.41 -16.06 28.42
C THR A 342 2.81 -15.63 28.86
N ASN A 343 3.21 -14.40 28.57
CA ASN A 343 4.53 -13.90 28.98
C ASN A 343 4.65 -13.71 30.50
N ALA A 344 3.57 -13.31 31.18
CA ALA A 344 3.56 -13.23 32.64
C ALA A 344 3.78 -14.60 33.29
N THR A 345 3.14 -15.65 32.78
CA THR A 345 3.35 -17.01 33.22
C THR A 345 4.78 -17.49 32.97
N ILE A 346 5.33 -17.24 31.77
CA ILE A 346 6.74 -17.57 31.48
C ILE A 346 7.69 -16.83 32.43
N ALA A 347 7.42 -15.57 32.74
CA ALA A 347 8.24 -14.80 33.66
C ALA A 347 8.19 -15.38 35.09
N ALA A 348 7.02 -15.76 35.60
CA ALA A 348 6.85 -16.38 36.91
C ALA A 348 7.60 -17.72 36.98
N GLU A 349 7.43 -18.59 36.00
CA GLU A 349 8.17 -19.87 35.91
C GLU A 349 9.66 -19.69 35.83
N ASN A 350 10.14 -18.63 35.13
CA ASN A 350 11.56 -18.33 35.04
C ASN A 350 12.19 -18.00 36.43
N VAL A 351 11.44 -17.33 37.30
CA VAL A 351 11.91 -17.10 38.69
C VAL A 351 12.22 -18.43 39.40
N GLU A 352 11.31 -19.41 39.30
CA GLU A 352 11.49 -20.73 39.88
C GLU A 352 12.61 -21.53 39.20
N ARG A 353 12.70 -21.45 37.86
CA ARG A 353 13.77 -22.10 37.10
C ARG A 353 15.16 -21.59 37.49
N VAL A 354 15.31 -20.28 37.58
CA VAL A 354 16.57 -19.66 38.01
C VAL A 354 16.91 -20.08 39.44
N ALA A 355 15.94 -20.14 40.34
CA ALA A 355 16.14 -20.65 41.74
C ALA A 355 16.62 -22.10 41.75
N ARG A 356 16.25 -22.92 40.73
CA ARG A 356 16.72 -24.31 40.60
C ARG A 356 18.05 -24.41 39.78
N GLY A 357 18.65 -23.31 39.36
CA GLY A 357 19.86 -23.29 38.53
C GLY A 357 19.62 -23.66 37.05
N GLU A 358 18.35 -23.65 36.61
CA GLU A 358 17.97 -23.93 35.23
C GLU A 358 18.04 -22.64 34.37
N GLN A 359 18.23 -22.80 33.05
CA GLN A 359 18.20 -21.68 32.13
C GLN A 359 16.75 -21.14 31.99
N PRO A 360 16.56 -19.82 31.99
CA PRO A 360 15.26 -19.21 31.77
C PRO A 360 14.75 -19.47 30.36
N GLN A 361 13.45 -19.64 30.21
CA GLN A 361 12.80 -19.73 28.89
C GLN A 361 12.66 -18.35 28.27
N PRO A 362 12.88 -18.20 26.96
CA PRO A 362 12.68 -16.92 26.29
C PRO A 362 11.18 -16.55 26.25
N PRO A 363 10.84 -15.29 26.47
CA PRO A 363 9.45 -14.84 26.33
C PRO A 363 8.99 -14.95 24.86
N LEU A 364 7.68 -14.98 24.65
CA LEU A 364 7.13 -14.86 23.31
C LEU A 364 7.46 -13.50 22.73
N SER A 365 8.15 -13.49 21.60
CA SER A 365 8.35 -12.29 20.80
C SER A 365 7.01 -11.68 20.38
N TRP A 366 6.95 -10.35 20.27
CA TRP A 366 5.74 -9.69 19.78
C TRP A 366 5.56 -9.96 18.29
N ILE A 367 4.43 -10.54 17.93
CA ILE A 367 3.99 -10.65 16.55
C ILE A 367 2.65 -9.90 16.39
N LYS A 368 2.39 -9.39 15.18
CA LYS A 368 1.05 -8.85 14.84
C LYS A 368 0.07 -10.00 14.68
N MET A 369 -1.24 -9.75 14.78
CA MET A 369 -2.26 -10.78 14.54
C MET A 369 -2.09 -11.52 13.19
N HIS A 370 -1.63 -10.82 12.13
CA HIS A 370 -1.26 -11.45 10.86
C HIS A 370 -0.06 -12.40 11.00
N GLY A 371 0.75 -12.27 12.05
CA GLY A 371 1.83 -13.18 12.39
C GLY A 371 1.34 -14.60 12.72
N LEU A 372 0.09 -14.80 13.17
CA LEU A 372 -0.48 -16.14 13.36
C LEU A 372 -0.55 -16.92 12.03
N ARG A 373 -0.86 -16.23 10.93
CA ARG A 373 -0.78 -16.82 9.59
C ARG A 373 0.66 -17.16 9.19
N HIS A 374 1.62 -16.33 9.56
CA HIS A 374 3.04 -16.65 9.37
C HIS A 374 3.46 -17.83 10.25
N MET A 375 2.94 -17.92 11.47
CA MET A 375 3.14 -19.09 12.34
C MET A 375 2.62 -20.36 11.68
N HIS A 376 1.36 -20.36 11.20
CA HIS A 376 0.79 -21.50 10.47
C HIS A 376 1.68 -21.96 9.33
N ALA A 377 2.15 -21.04 8.49
CA ALA A 377 3.07 -21.35 7.39
C ALA A 377 4.39 -21.96 7.89
N SER A 378 4.99 -21.39 8.95
CA SER A 378 6.23 -21.90 9.54
C SER A 378 6.05 -23.30 10.09
N LEU A 379 4.92 -23.57 10.78
CA LEU A 379 4.60 -24.88 11.32
C LEU A 379 4.33 -25.92 10.22
N MET A 380 3.63 -25.55 9.14
CA MET A 380 3.47 -26.41 7.96
C MET A 380 4.82 -26.80 7.35
N LEU A 381 5.65 -25.80 7.11
CA LEU A 381 7.01 -26.07 6.62
C LEU A 381 7.81 -26.91 7.62
N ALA A 382 7.73 -26.69 8.91
CA ALA A 382 8.39 -27.49 9.94
C ALA A 382 7.87 -28.94 9.98
N SER A 383 6.58 -29.20 9.70
CA SER A 383 6.01 -30.55 9.63
C SER A 383 6.35 -31.34 8.37
N GLY A 384 7.04 -30.77 7.39
CA GLY A 384 7.41 -31.44 6.17
C GLY A 384 6.66 -31.03 4.92
N ALA A 385 5.62 -30.18 5.02
CA ALA A 385 4.93 -29.68 3.83
C ALA A 385 5.88 -28.93 2.89
N ASP A 386 5.71 -29.11 1.59
CA ASP A 386 6.45 -28.32 0.62
C ASP A 386 5.94 -26.86 0.54
N ILE A 387 6.75 -26.02 -0.10
CA ILE A 387 6.44 -24.58 -0.17
C ILE A 387 5.24 -24.28 -1.08
N ALA A 388 4.99 -25.10 -2.13
CA ALA A 388 3.86 -24.91 -3.03
C ALA A 388 2.54 -25.29 -2.34
N LEU A 389 2.54 -26.42 -1.60
CA LEU A 389 1.41 -26.83 -0.76
C LEU A 389 1.11 -25.76 0.31
N THR A 390 2.14 -25.25 1.00
CA THR A 390 1.99 -24.19 2.00
C THR A 390 1.45 -22.90 1.37
N SER A 391 1.95 -22.52 0.20
CA SER A 391 1.46 -21.35 -0.56
C SER A 391 -0.01 -21.51 -0.98
N LYS A 392 -0.39 -22.68 -1.47
CA LYS A 392 -1.77 -23.03 -1.85
C LYS A 392 -2.70 -22.98 -0.64
N ARG A 393 -2.32 -23.61 0.48
CA ARG A 393 -3.08 -23.58 1.74
C ARG A 393 -3.33 -22.15 2.23
N LEU A 394 -2.31 -21.31 2.13
CA LEU A 394 -2.41 -19.89 2.49
C LEU A 394 -3.13 -19.05 1.44
N ARG A 395 -3.42 -19.56 0.28
CA ARG A 395 -4.01 -18.79 -0.83
C ARG A 395 -3.18 -17.54 -1.16
N HIS A 396 -1.88 -17.74 -1.34
CA HIS A 396 -0.98 -16.70 -1.84
C HIS A 396 -1.08 -16.66 -3.38
N SER A 397 -1.15 -15.46 -3.93
CA SER A 397 -1.15 -15.24 -5.39
C SER A 397 0.17 -15.63 -6.07
N SER A 398 1.22 -15.89 -5.30
CA SER A 398 2.52 -16.34 -5.79
C SER A 398 3.27 -17.11 -4.71
N VAL A 399 3.92 -18.22 -5.10
CA VAL A 399 4.81 -19.00 -4.24
C VAL A 399 6.01 -18.16 -3.75
N VAL A 400 6.42 -17.14 -4.52
CA VAL A 400 7.50 -16.21 -4.15
C VAL A 400 7.21 -15.51 -2.81
N ILE A 401 5.94 -15.17 -2.54
CA ILE A 401 5.54 -14.55 -1.26
C ILE A 401 5.87 -15.48 -0.08
N THR A 402 5.64 -16.79 -0.24
CA THR A 402 5.95 -17.79 0.78
C THR A 402 7.46 -18.00 0.86
N SER A 403 8.16 -18.09 -0.28
CA SER A 403 9.61 -18.27 -0.34
C SER A 403 10.36 -17.13 0.36
N ASP A 404 10.06 -15.88 0.03
CA ASP A 404 10.74 -14.69 0.58
C ASP A 404 10.67 -14.60 2.11
N VAL A 405 9.57 -15.09 2.70
CA VAL A 405 9.37 -15.04 4.15
C VAL A 405 10.04 -16.21 4.87
N TYR A 406 10.12 -17.40 4.23
CA TYR A 406 10.45 -18.65 4.92
C TYR A 406 11.72 -19.35 4.39
N THR A 407 12.47 -18.76 3.47
CA THR A 407 13.70 -19.34 2.89
C THR A 407 14.71 -19.80 3.96
N HIS A 408 14.75 -19.11 5.11
CA HIS A 408 15.67 -19.47 6.20
C HIS A 408 15.31 -20.78 6.93
N LEU A 409 14.05 -21.26 6.82
CA LEU A 409 13.60 -22.54 7.38
C LEU A 409 13.89 -23.73 6.46
N ILE A 410 14.34 -23.48 5.23
CA ILE A 410 14.56 -24.50 4.20
C ILE A 410 15.98 -25.07 4.27
N GLY A 411 16.95 -24.33 4.86
CA GLY A 411 18.38 -24.69 4.84
C GLY A 411 18.71 -26.09 5.36
N ASP A 412 18.13 -26.50 6.49
CA ASP A 412 18.41 -27.83 7.08
C ASP A 412 17.71 -28.97 6.35
N ARG A 413 16.67 -28.66 5.56
CA ARG A 413 15.90 -29.66 4.81
C ARG A 413 16.59 -30.18 3.57
N ALA A 414 17.47 -29.41 2.95
CA ALA A 414 18.21 -29.86 1.78
C ALA A 414 19.06 -31.09 2.12
N ARG A 415 19.64 -31.13 3.33
CA ARG A 415 20.40 -32.27 3.82
C ARG A 415 19.50 -33.48 4.07
N HIS A 416 18.38 -33.29 4.79
CA HIS A 416 17.42 -34.37 5.07
C HIS A 416 16.79 -34.93 3.79
N ALA A 417 16.47 -34.06 2.82
CA ALA A 417 15.98 -34.50 1.52
C ALA A 417 17.04 -35.32 0.74
N ALA A 418 18.31 -34.91 0.78
CA ALA A 418 19.40 -35.68 0.18
C ALA A 418 19.58 -37.04 0.84
N GLU A 419 19.52 -37.10 2.18
CA GLU A 419 19.57 -38.35 2.93
C GLU A 419 18.39 -39.28 2.63
N ALA A 420 17.17 -38.69 2.54
CA ALA A 420 15.97 -39.43 2.18
C ALA A 420 16.03 -39.99 0.76
N VAL A 421 16.55 -39.22 -0.20
CA VAL A 421 16.78 -39.73 -1.58
C VAL A 421 17.81 -40.87 -1.57
N ALA A 422 18.91 -40.75 -0.81
CA ALA A 422 19.89 -41.80 -0.68
C ALA A 422 19.28 -43.07 -0.07
N ALA A 423 18.38 -42.96 0.90
CA ALA A 423 17.67 -44.06 1.53
C ALA A 423 16.67 -44.77 0.58
N LEU A 424 16.10 -44.05 -0.41
CA LEU A 424 15.21 -44.62 -1.41
C LEU A 424 15.94 -45.48 -2.49
N ILE A 425 17.25 -45.39 -2.57
CA ILE A 425 18.05 -46.12 -3.57
C ILE A 425 18.78 -47.29 -2.87
N PRO A 426 18.21 -48.52 -2.86
CA PRO A 426 18.86 -49.65 -2.23
C PRO A 426 20.12 -50.02 -3.00
N ARG A 427 21.27 -49.99 -2.33
CA ARG A 427 22.54 -50.50 -2.89
C ARG A 427 22.92 -51.77 -2.18
N ALA A 428 23.31 -52.80 -2.90
CA ALA A 428 23.74 -54.07 -2.38
C ALA A 428 24.98 -54.00 -1.45
N ASP A 429 25.80 -52.94 -1.59
CA ASP A 429 27.08 -52.78 -0.90
C ASP A 429 27.08 -51.68 0.20
N ALA A 430 25.92 -51.21 0.68
CA ALA A 430 25.86 -50.13 1.66
C ALA A 430 26.62 -50.46 2.98
N GLN A 431 26.77 -51.72 3.35
CA GLN A 431 27.53 -52.17 4.52
C GLN A 431 29.05 -52.14 4.33
N GLN A 432 29.58 -52.26 3.11
CA GLN A 432 31.03 -52.28 2.87
C GLN A 432 31.67 -50.88 2.83
N VAL A 433 30.94 -49.85 2.46
CA VAL A 433 31.44 -48.46 2.42
C VAL A 433 31.60 -47.89 3.85
N HIS A 434 30.74 -48.27 4.77
CA HIS A 434 30.84 -47.82 6.18
C HIS A 434 32.08 -48.41 6.89
N ASN A 435 32.44 -49.65 6.57
CA ASN A 435 33.63 -50.28 7.13
C ASN A 435 34.98 -49.75 6.55
N ARG A 436 34.98 -49.16 5.35
CA ARG A 436 36.17 -48.52 4.80
C ARG A 436 36.45 -47.15 5.36
N SER A 437 35.42 -46.40 5.71
CA SER A 437 35.55 -45.04 6.31
C SER A 437 36.08 -45.09 7.74
N SER A 438 35.80 -46.16 8.48
CA SER A 438 36.27 -46.37 9.86
C SER A 438 37.73 -46.95 9.93
N GLN A 439 38.32 -47.31 8.79
CA GLN A 439 39.72 -47.75 8.72
C GLN A 439 40.71 -46.65 8.27
N ILE A 440 40.19 -45.45 7.91
CA ILE A 440 40.99 -44.31 7.43
C ILE A 440 40.97 -43.15 8.44
N ALA A 441 40.19 -43.24 9.52
CA ALA A 441 40.19 -42.36 10.68
C ALA A 441 40.95 -43.02 11.83
#